data_4a56aacfe659e66e2813c85ebd718586
#
_entry.id   4a56aacfe659e66e2813c85ebd718586
#
_cell.length_a   1.000
_cell.length_b   1.000
_cell.length_c   1.000
_cell.angle_alpha   90.00
_cell.angle_beta   90.00
_cell.angle_gamma   90.00
#
_symmetry.space_group_name_H-M   'P 1'
#
loop_
_entity.id
_entity.type
_entity.pdbx_description
1 polymer ?
#
loop_
_entity_poly.entity_id
_entity_poly.type
_entity_poly.pdbx_seq_one_letter_code
_entity_poly.pdbx_strand_id
1 'polypeptide(L)'
;ICFSELLKALKNADDKVPAHIAYRDKNGAVQINGGVTVVEDLAELGFPYPDLETIVAENKIVYYECTRGCPFQCSYCLSGISHSVRRRPLEKVLLDLEHFMEAKVPLVKFVDRTYNLDETYFLPIMHYLSMADTETTFHFEIKADLLSENTLKFLETVPEGRFQFEIGVQSTNTKTLEAIGRENNWKKLADNVGRLLQNNNIHLHLDLIAGLPYEGLKEFIKSFNDVYGLRPHMLQ
;
A
#
# COMPACT_ATOMS: atom_id res chain seq x y z
N ILE A 1 13.48 12.78 -9.84
CA ILE A 1 14.24 14.06 -9.90
C ILE A 1 15.72 13.74 -10.11
N CYS A 2 16.42 13.13 -9.17
CA CYS A 2 17.87 12.87 -9.26
C CYS A 2 18.30 12.13 -10.53
N PHE A 3 17.55 11.10 -10.96
CA PHE A 3 17.86 10.35 -12.18
C PHE A 3 17.69 11.22 -13.45
N SER A 4 16.66 12.06 -13.51
CA SER A 4 16.46 12.99 -14.63
C SER A 4 17.59 14.01 -14.71
N GLU A 5 18.06 14.54 -13.58
CA GLU A 5 19.21 15.46 -13.52
C GLU A 5 20.50 14.77 -13.95
N LEU A 6 20.70 13.49 -13.53
CA LEU A 6 21.85 12.70 -14.01
C LEU A 6 21.83 12.53 -15.53
N LEU A 7 20.67 12.17 -16.11
CA LEU A 7 20.55 12.03 -17.56
C LEU A 7 20.83 13.34 -18.29
N LYS A 8 20.37 14.49 -17.77
CA LYS A 8 20.67 15.81 -18.33
C LYS A 8 22.17 16.12 -18.28
N ALA A 9 22.81 15.87 -17.13
CA ALA A 9 24.25 16.09 -16.97
C ALA A 9 25.05 15.22 -17.95
N LEU A 10 24.73 13.92 -18.06
CA LEU A 10 25.38 13.01 -19.02
C LEU A 10 25.17 13.45 -20.48
N LYS A 11 23.94 13.89 -20.85
CA LYS A 11 23.64 14.36 -22.20
C LYS A 11 24.41 15.62 -22.57
N ASN A 12 24.64 16.50 -21.60
CA ASN A 12 25.33 17.78 -21.80
C ASN A 12 26.85 17.66 -21.60
N ALA A 13 27.38 16.45 -21.33
CA ALA A 13 28.77 16.22 -20.99
C ALA A 13 29.25 17.10 -19.83
N ASP A 14 28.40 17.29 -18.83
CA ASP A 14 28.69 18.04 -17.63
C ASP A 14 29.53 17.17 -16.68
N ASP A 15 30.70 17.65 -16.30
CA ASP A 15 31.59 16.94 -15.36
C ASP A 15 31.08 16.99 -13.91
N LYS A 16 30.07 17.79 -13.65
CA LYS A 16 29.52 17.95 -12.29
C LYS A 16 28.46 16.88 -12.03
N VAL A 17 28.78 15.97 -11.10
CA VAL A 17 27.83 14.96 -10.64
C VAL A 17 26.69 15.66 -9.89
N PRO A 18 25.41 15.45 -10.28
CA PRO A 18 24.26 16.01 -9.59
C PRO A 18 24.21 15.60 -8.11
N ALA A 19 23.50 16.38 -7.30
CA ALA A 19 23.26 16.04 -5.91
C ALA A 19 22.46 14.74 -5.76
N HIS A 20 22.58 14.08 -4.59
CA HIS A 20 21.81 12.87 -4.23
C HIS A 20 22.12 11.63 -5.10
N ILE A 21 23.34 11.58 -5.65
CA ILE A 21 23.84 10.46 -6.43
C ILE A 21 25.01 9.79 -5.70
N ALA A 22 24.97 8.45 -5.64
CA ALA A 22 26.13 7.65 -5.28
C ALA A 22 26.84 7.17 -6.56
N TYR A 23 28.15 7.36 -6.65
CA TYR A 23 28.93 6.97 -7.82
C TYR A 23 30.33 6.49 -7.42
N ARG A 24 31.02 5.83 -8.32
CA ARG A 24 32.44 5.51 -8.15
C ARG A 24 33.29 6.56 -8.84
N ASP A 25 34.26 7.09 -8.11
CA ASP A 25 35.24 8.01 -8.67
C ASP A 25 36.28 7.28 -9.54
N LYS A 26 37.21 8.04 -10.09
CA LYS A 26 38.29 7.50 -10.97
C LYS A 26 39.23 6.48 -10.28
N ASN A 27 39.23 6.47 -8.93
CA ASN A 27 40.02 5.55 -8.12
C ASN A 27 39.20 4.32 -7.68
N GLY A 28 37.93 4.24 -8.08
CA GLY A 28 36.98 3.17 -7.69
C GLY A 28 36.35 3.36 -6.31
N ALA A 29 36.64 4.45 -5.60
CA ALA A 29 36.05 4.74 -4.31
C ALA A 29 34.58 5.21 -4.45
N VAL A 30 33.70 4.75 -3.54
CA VAL A 30 32.30 5.16 -3.54
C VAL A 30 32.21 6.57 -2.95
N GLN A 31 31.65 7.48 -3.75
CA GLN A 31 31.34 8.84 -3.36
C GLN A 31 29.82 8.99 -3.25
N ILE A 32 29.34 9.75 -2.26
CA ILE A 32 27.92 10.08 -2.09
C ILE A 32 27.81 11.59 -2.10
N ASN A 33 27.15 12.11 -3.13
CA ASN A 33 26.95 13.56 -3.28
C ASN A 33 25.61 14.01 -2.71
N GLY A 34 25.60 14.35 -1.42
CA GLY A 34 24.37 14.79 -0.71
C GLY A 34 23.58 13.63 -0.08
N GLY A 35 22.46 13.98 0.55
CA GLY A 35 21.56 13.04 1.21
C GLY A 35 20.46 12.49 0.30
N VAL A 36 19.37 11.98 0.90
CA VAL A 36 18.19 11.50 0.17
C VAL A 36 17.31 12.69 -0.22
N THR A 37 16.91 12.74 -1.49
CA THR A 37 15.91 13.72 -1.94
C THR A 37 14.52 13.14 -1.70
N VAL A 38 13.68 13.95 -1.09
CA VAL A 38 12.27 13.63 -0.87
C VAL A 38 11.41 14.53 -1.74
N VAL A 39 10.47 13.94 -2.48
CA VAL A 39 9.44 14.70 -3.20
C VAL A 39 8.38 15.08 -2.17
N GLU A 40 8.35 16.34 -1.77
CA GLU A 40 7.42 16.83 -0.73
C GLU A 40 6.00 16.94 -1.28
N ASP A 41 5.83 17.52 -2.43
CA ASP A 41 4.52 17.64 -3.10
C ASP A 41 4.32 16.52 -4.13
N LEU A 42 3.44 15.57 -3.81
CA LEU A 42 3.11 14.48 -4.74
C LEU A 42 2.27 14.95 -5.94
N ALA A 43 1.80 16.22 -5.95
CA ALA A 43 1.16 16.81 -7.12
C ALA A 43 2.12 17.01 -8.30
N GLU A 44 3.43 17.13 -8.03
CA GLU A 44 4.46 17.25 -9.08
C GLU A 44 4.68 15.96 -9.87
N LEU A 45 4.23 14.82 -9.34
CA LEU A 45 4.36 13.54 -10.04
C LEU A 45 3.32 13.46 -11.16
N GLY A 46 3.78 13.15 -12.37
CA GLY A 46 2.91 12.86 -13.51
C GLY A 46 2.15 11.53 -13.36
N PHE A 47 1.27 11.26 -14.31
CA PHE A 47 0.64 9.95 -14.45
C PHE A 47 1.70 8.90 -14.84
N PRO A 48 1.80 7.76 -14.11
CA PRO A 48 2.94 6.87 -14.26
C PRO A 48 2.87 5.90 -15.44
N TYR A 49 1.74 5.81 -16.14
CA TYR A 49 1.49 4.81 -17.17
C TYR A 49 1.17 5.45 -18.54
N PRO A 50 2.18 5.74 -19.37
CA PRO A 50 1.95 6.40 -20.66
C PRO A 50 1.30 5.48 -21.71
N ASP A 51 1.34 4.16 -21.51
CA ASP A 51 0.84 3.15 -22.45
C ASP A 51 0.00 2.11 -21.70
N LEU A 52 -1.26 2.44 -21.45
CA LEU A 52 -2.21 1.51 -20.81
C LEU A 52 -2.73 0.44 -21.77
N GLU A 53 -2.72 0.68 -23.09
CA GLU A 53 -3.19 -0.31 -24.07
C GLU A 53 -2.33 -1.56 -24.04
N THR A 54 -1.01 -1.41 -24.03
CA THR A 54 -0.08 -2.56 -23.91
C THR A 54 -0.26 -3.28 -22.57
N ILE A 55 -0.44 -2.54 -21.45
CA ILE A 55 -0.65 -3.12 -20.13
C ILE A 55 -1.90 -4.00 -20.11
N VAL A 56 -3.01 -3.53 -20.66
CA VAL A 56 -4.26 -4.27 -20.76
C VAL A 56 -4.14 -5.47 -21.70
N ALA A 57 -3.53 -5.29 -22.88
CA ALA A 57 -3.33 -6.39 -23.86
C ALA A 57 -2.46 -7.52 -23.28
N GLU A 58 -1.50 -7.22 -22.43
CA GLU A 58 -0.65 -8.19 -21.75
C GLU A 58 -1.21 -8.68 -20.40
N ASN A 59 -2.40 -8.23 -20.01
CA ASN A 59 -3.08 -8.55 -18.76
C ASN A 59 -2.18 -8.29 -17.52
N LYS A 60 -1.47 -7.16 -17.52
CA LYS A 60 -0.57 -6.78 -16.42
C LYS A 60 -1.32 -6.08 -15.29
N ILE A 61 -0.84 -6.30 -14.07
CA ILE A 61 -1.30 -5.57 -12.88
C ILE A 61 -0.74 -4.16 -12.92
N VAL A 62 -1.58 -3.17 -12.63
CA VAL A 62 -1.16 -1.79 -12.41
C VAL A 62 -0.92 -1.55 -10.92
N TYR A 63 0.21 -0.94 -10.59
CA TYR A 63 0.53 -0.50 -9.23
C TYR A 63 0.36 0.99 -9.12
N TYR A 64 -0.40 1.46 -8.15
CA TYR A 64 -0.68 2.87 -7.95
C TYR A 64 -0.46 3.28 -6.49
N GLU A 65 0.04 4.48 -6.27
CA GLU A 65 0.30 5.02 -4.93
C GLU A 65 -0.31 6.43 -4.84
N CYS A 66 -1.27 6.62 -3.94
CA CYS A 66 -1.87 7.93 -3.68
C CYS A 66 -1.32 8.57 -2.40
N THR A 67 -0.75 7.79 -1.49
CA THR A 67 -0.06 8.28 -0.29
C THR A 67 1.31 7.67 -0.15
N ARG A 68 2.28 8.42 0.34
CA ARG A 68 3.65 7.96 0.57
C ARG A 68 4.09 8.19 1.99
N GLY A 69 4.56 7.12 2.64
CA GLY A 69 4.95 7.08 4.03
C GLY A 69 4.01 6.25 4.88
N CYS A 70 4.42 5.99 6.14
CA CYS A 70 3.62 5.24 7.11
C CYS A 70 3.96 5.77 8.51
N PRO A 71 2.98 6.09 9.38
CA PRO A 71 3.24 6.59 10.72
C PRO A 71 3.65 5.48 11.70
N PHE A 72 3.41 4.21 11.33
CA PHE A 72 3.74 3.06 12.17
C PHE A 72 5.22 2.70 12.07
N GLN A 73 5.79 2.22 13.17
CA GLN A 73 7.22 1.95 13.33
C GLN A 73 7.50 0.45 13.47
N CYS A 74 6.81 -0.39 12.70
CA CYS A 74 7.02 -1.82 12.74
C CYS A 74 8.48 -2.14 12.40
N SER A 75 9.22 -2.80 13.30
CA SER A 75 10.66 -3.01 13.23
C SER A 75 11.13 -3.84 12.03
N TYR A 76 10.25 -4.64 11.43
CA TYR A 76 10.52 -5.45 10.23
C TYR A 76 10.25 -4.69 8.93
N CYS A 77 9.64 -3.50 8.99
CA CYS A 77 9.12 -2.80 7.80
C CYS A 77 10.01 -1.62 7.40
N LEU A 78 10.49 -1.62 6.15
CA LEU A 78 11.29 -0.52 5.60
C LEU A 78 10.51 0.80 5.52
N SER A 79 9.17 0.75 5.50
CA SER A 79 8.33 1.95 5.42
C SER A 79 8.27 2.74 6.72
N GLY A 80 8.68 2.16 7.86
CA GLY A 80 8.81 2.85 9.15
C GLY A 80 9.96 3.86 9.25
N ILE A 81 10.77 4.01 8.21
CA ILE A 81 11.88 4.98 8.18
C ILE A 81 11.36 6.42 8.05
N SER A 82 10.24 6.63 7.36
CA SER A 82 9.62 7.96 7.19
C SER A 82 8.28 8.01 7.92
N HIS A 83 8.21 8.79 8.99
CA HIS A 83 6.98 8.93 9.80
C HIS A 83 5.95 9.88 9.21
N SER A 84 6.35 10.70 8.24
CA SER A 84 5.42 11.61 7.56
C SER A 84 4.66 10.90 6.44
N VAL A 85 3.36 11.12 6.39
CA VAL A 85 2.53 10.65 5.28
C VAL A 85 2.20 11.83 4.38
N ARG A 86 2.68 11.76 3.14
CA ARG A 86 2.39 12.74 2.09
C ARG A 86 1.27 12.20 1.21
N ARG A 87 0.40 13.07 0.75
CA ARG A 87 -0.78 12.69 -0.03
C ARG A 87 -0.75 13.38 -1.39
N ARG A 88 -1.14 12.64 -2.43
CA ARG A 88 -1.44 13.22 -3.74
C ARG A 88 -2.78 13.97 -3.64
N PRO A 89 -2.96 15.14 -4.26
CA PRO A 89 -4.25 15.83 -4.27
C PRO A 89 -5.38 14.93 -4.77
N LEU A 90 -6.53 14.97 -4.08
CA LEU A 90 -7.65 14.07 -4.34
C LEU A 90 -8.11 14.13 -5.81
N GLU A 91 -8.19 15.32 -6.37
CA GLU A 91 -8.61 15.55 -7.76
C GLU A 91 -7.69 14.82 -8.76
N LYS A 92 -6.37 14.82 -8.48
CA LYS A 92 -5.39 14.11 -9.32
C LYS A 92 -5.51 12.60 -9.18
N VAL A 93 -5.79 12.11 -7.97
CA VAL A 93 -6.04 10.68 -7.74
C VAL A 93 -7.27 10.23 -8.53
N LEU A 94 -8.37 10.97 -8.46
CA LEU A 94 -9.59 10.60 -9.18
C LEU A 94 -9.40 10.60 -10.70
N LEU A 95 -8.68 11.58 -11.26
CA LEU A 95 -8.32 11.61 -12.69
C LEU A 95 -7.44 10.43 -13.10
N ASP A 96 -6.43 10.07 -12.29
CA ASP A 96 -5.57 8.92 -12.57
C ASP A 96 -6.39 7.62 -12.57
N LEU A 97 -7.33 7.48 -11.63
CA LEU A 97 -8.20 6.30 -11.52
C LEU A 97 -9.19 6.21 -12.69
N GLU A 98 -9.71 7.34 -13.17
CA GLU A 98 -10.55 7.42 -14.36
C GLU A 98 -9.82 6.88 -15.59
N HIS A 99 -8.56 7.25 -15.82
CA HIS A 99 -7.75 6.70 -16.90
C HIS A 99 -7.61 5.17 -16.84
N PHE A 100 -7.43 4.60 -15.63
CA PHE A 100 -7.36 3.14 -15.49
C PHE A 100 -8.68 2.46 -15.81
N MET A 101 -9.80 3.05 -15.37
CA MET A 101 -11.13 2.50 -15.63
C MET A 101 -11.52 2.61 -17.10
N GLU A 102 -11.27 3.76 -17.76
CA GLU A 102 -11.50 3.96 -19.19
C GLU A 102 -10.70 2.98 -20.05
N ALA A 103 -9.43 2.74 -19.66
CA ALA A 103 -8.58 1.75 -20.32
C ALA A 103 -8.96 0.30 -20.00
N LYS A 104 -9.93 0.08 -19.08
CA LYS A 104 -10.37 -1.26 -18.63
C LYS A 104 -9.24 -2.10 -18.05
N VAL A 105 -8.38 -1.47 -17.25
CA VAL A 105 -7.34 -2.18 -16.51
C VAL A 105 -8.01 -3.21 -15.60
N PRO A 106 -7.64 -4.50 -15.66
CA PRO A 106 -8.35 -5.53 -14.90
C PRO A 106 -8.14 -5.40 -13.39
N LEU A 107 -6.93 -5.02 -12.96
CA LEU A 107 -6.58 -4.88 -11.55
C LEU A 107 -5.64 -3.69 -11.30
N VAL A 108 -6.06 -2.79 -10.42
CA VAL A 108 -5.22 -1.71 -9.86
C VAL A 108 -4.89 -2.06 -8.42
N LYS A 109 -3.60 -2.33 -8.15
CA LYS A 109 -3.11 -2.60 -6.80
C LYS A 109 -2.54 -1.33 -6.19
N PHE A 110 -3.22 -0.79 -5.17
CA PHE A 110 -2.68 0.30 -4.37
C PHE A 110 -1.52 -0.22 -3.52
N VAL A 111 -0.40 0.49 -3.56
CA VAL A 111 0.82 0.16 -2.78
C VAL A 111 1.04 1.13 -1.63
N ASP A 112 0.00 1.85 -1.25
CA ASP A 112 -0.07 2.66 -0.03
C ASP A 112 0.11 1.77 1.19
N ARG A 113 1.04 2.10 2.08
CA ARG A 113 1.46 1.23 3.19
C ARG A 113 0.40 1.01 4.29
N THR A 114 -0.54 1.91 4.39
CA THR A 114 -1.75 1.79 5.21
C THR A 114 -2.80 2.69 4.57
N TYR A 115 -3.51 2.14 3.58
CA TYR A 115 -4.42 2.92 2.75
C TYR A 115 -5.50 3.63 3.57
N ASN A 116 -6.05 2.95 4.56
CA ASN A 116 -7.16 3.45 5.39
C ASN A 116 -6.72 4.24 6.63
N LEU A 117 -5.60 4.98 6.53
CA LEU A 117 -5.08 5.76 7.64
C LEU A 117 -5.95 6.99 8.00
N ASP A 118 -6.49 7.67 6.98
CA ASP A 118 -7.28 8.89 7.13
C ASP A 118 -8.59 8.77 6.37
N GLU A 119 -9.70 8.59 7.12
CA GLU A 119 -11.04 8.38 6.56
C GLU A 119 -11.49 9.54 5.68
N THR A 120 -11.09 10.77 5.99
CA THR A 120 -11.47 11.95 5.20
C THR A 120 -10.80 11.99 3.83
N TYR A 121 -9.73 11.22 3.65
CA TYR A 121 -9.00 11.12 2.38
C TYR A 121 -9.38 9.85 1.60
N PHE A 122 -9.32 8.67 2.23
CA PHE A 122 -9.53 7.42 1.50
C PHE A 122 -10.99 7.13 1.16
N LEU A 123 -11.93 7.51 2.05
CA LEU A 123 -13.34 7.16 1.87
C LEU A 123 -13.98 7.81 0.63
N PRO A 124 -13.73 9.09 0.31
CA PRO A 124 -14.18 9.68 -0.95
C PRO A 124 -13.67 8.94 -2.19
N ILE A 125 -12.42 8.46 -2.18
CA ILE A 125 -11.86 7.65 -3.28
C ILE A 125 -12.62 6.33 -3.41
N MET A 126 -12.81 5.61 -2.30
CA MET A 126 -13.55 4.36 -2.31
C MET A 126 -15.01 4.54 -2.77
N HIS A 127 -15.68 5.60 -2.34
CA HIS A 127 -17.03 5.93 -2.81
C HIS A 127 -17.05 6.14 -4.33
N TYR A 128 -16.13 6.93 -4.87
CA TYR A 128 -16.01 7.15 -6.30
C TYR A 128 -15.85 5.82 -7.08
N LEU A 129 -14.94 4.97 -6.63
CA LEU A 129 -14.67 3.67 -7.23
C LEU A 129 -15.85 2.68 -7.12
N SER A 130 -16.59 2.73 -6.01
CA SER A 130 -17.74 1.83 -5.80
C SER A 130 -18.92 2.16 -6.71
N MET A 131 -19.07 3.43 -7.09
CA MET A 131 -20.17 3.91 -7.94
C MET A 131 -19.81 3.90 -9.43
N ALA A 132 -18.56 3.70 -9.79
CA ALA A 132 -18.10 3.72 -11.18
C ALA A 132 -18.65 2.51 -11.95
N ASP A 133 -19.07 2.74 -13.20
CA ASP A 133 -19.42 1.68 -14.14
C ASP A 133 -18.15 1.10 -14.77
N THR A 134 -17.56 0.12 -14.10
CA THR A 134 -16.29 -0.49 -14.51
C THR A 134 -16.18 -1.93 -14.02
N GLU A 135 -15.44 -2.76 -14.76
CA GLU A 135 -15.04 -4.11 -14.36
C GLU A 135 -13.69 -4.14 -13.62
N THR A 136 -13.02 -2.99 -13.48
CA THR A 136 -11.74 -2.88 -12.78
C THR A 136 -11.89 -3.25 -11.31
N THR A 137 -11.05 -4.16 -10.84
CA THR A 137 -10.90 -4.48 -9.42
C THR A 137 -9.82 -3.60 -8.79
N PHE A 138 -10.04 -3.17 -7.56
CA PHE A 138 -9.08 -2.35 -6.81
C PHE A 138 -8.64 -3.10 -5.56
N HIS A 139 -7.33 -3.27 -5.39
CA HIS A 139 -6.72 -3.96 -4.27
C HIS A 139 -6.05 -2.95 -3.33
N PHE A 140 -6.29 -3.07 -2.02
CA PHE A 140 -5.80 -2.14 -1.00
C PHE A 140 -5.12 -2.88 0.15
N GLU A 141 -3.98 -2.37 0.61
CA GLU A 141 -3.34 -2.79 1.86
C GLU A 141 -3.94 -1.96 3.02
N ILE A 142 -4.68 -2.60 3.91
CA ILE A 142 -5.40 -1.91 4.99
C ILE A 142 -5.03 -2.44 6.37
N LYS A 143 -5.31 -1.62 7.38
CA LYS A 143 -5.28 -1.99 8.79
C LYS A 143 -6.72 -2.12 9.31
N ALA A 144 -7.23 -3.35 9.42
CA ALA A 144 -8.66 -3.60 9.65
C ALA A 144 -9.16 -3.09 11.02
N ASP A 145 -8.29 -3.00 12.04
CA ASP A 145 -8.65 -2.42 13.33
C ASP A 145 -8.83 -0.89 13.30
N LEU A 146 -8.42 -0.20 12.22
CA LEU A 146 -8.70 1.22 12.01
C LEU A 146 -10.09 1.49 11.39
N LEU A 147 -10.73 0.48 10.78
CA LEU A 147 -12.05 0.68 10.17
C LEU A 147 -13.06 1.20 11.20
N SER A 148 -13.72 2.30 10.84
CA SER A 148 -14.81 2.88 11.61
C SER A 148 -16.14 2.19 11.30
N GLU A 149 -17.15 2.40 12.15
CA GLU A 149 -18.50 1.92 11.90
C GLU A 149 -19.10 2.51 10.60
N ASN A 150 -18.77 3.76 10.29
CA ASN A 150 -19.19 4.43 9.07
C ASN A 150 -18.57 3.77 7.83
N THR A 151 -17.24 3.52 7.86
CA THR A 151 -16.56 2.81 6.77
C THR A 151 -17.10 1.39 6.59
N LEU A 152 -17.34 0.63 7.68
CA LEU A 152 -17.87 -0.73 7.59
C LEU A 152 -19.25 -0.76 6.93
N LYS A 153 -20.17 0.15 7.33
CA LYS A 153 -21.49 0.28 6.68
C LYS A 153 -21.39 0.60 5.19
N PHE A 154 -20.48 1.48 4.81
CA PHE A 154 -20.24 1.76 3.41
C PHE A 154 -19.73 0.51 2.67
N LEU A 155 -18.76 -0.21 3.24
CA LEU A 155 -18.18 -1.41 2.61
C LEU A 155 -19.21 -2.52 2.39
N GLU A 156 -20.27 -2.58 3.18
CA GLU A 156 -21.40 -3.50 2.97
C GLU A 156 -22.18 -3.21 1.68
N THR A 157 -22.09 -1.99 1.15
CA THR A 157 -22.83 -1.57 -0.06
C THR A 157 -22.00 -1.66 -1.35
N VAL A 158 -20.70 -1.97 -1.24
CA VAL A 158 -19.78 -2.05 -2.38
C VAL A 158 -20.14 -3.23 -3.29
N PRO A 159 -20.17 -3.05 -4.61
CA PRO A 159 -20.41 -4.16 -5.55
C PRO A 159 -19.42 -5.30 -5.37
N GLU A 160 -19.91 -6.55 -5.50
CA GLU A 160 -19.07 -7.75 -5.42
C GLU A 160 -17.92 -7.70 -6.44
N GLY A 161 -16.71 -8.10 -6.00
CA GLY A 161 -15.50 -8.11 -6.83
C GLY A 161 -14.85 -6.74 -7.07
N ARG A 162 -15.47 -5.64 -6.64
CA ARG A 162 -14.92 -4.30 -6.81
C ARG A 162 -13.66 -4.08 -5.99
N PHE A 163 -13.65 -4.57 -4.74
CA PHE A 163 -12.52 -4.40 -3.82
C PHE A 163 -11.92 -5.72 -3.38
N GLN A 164 -10.61 -5.69 -3.17
CA GLN A 164 -9.84 -6.72 -2.48
C GLN A 164 -9.02 -6.06 -1.38
N PHE A 165 -8.98 -6.66 -0.20
CA PHE A 165 -8.18 -6.16 0.91
C PHE A 165 -7.11 -7.14 1.30
N GLU A 166 -5.88 -6.64 1.44
CA GLU A 166 -4.76 -7.30 2.07
C GLU A 166 -4.59 -6.74 3.48
N ILE A 167 -4.66 -7.60 4.48
CA ILE A 167 -4.73 -7.23 5.90
C ILE A 167 -3.60 -7.93 6.65
N GLY A 168 -2.54 -7.18 6.95
CA GLY A 168 -1.43 -7.70 7.74
C GLY A 168 -1.84 -7.89 9.19
N VAL A 169 -2.09 -9.11 9.63
CA VAL A 169 -2.23 -9.49 11.04
C VAL A 169 -0.87 -9.64 11.68
N GLN A 170 0.04 -10.34 10.98
CA GLN A 170 1.42 -10.69 11.33
C GLN A 170 1.51 -11.72 12.46
N SER A 171 0.88 -11.48 13.60
CA SER A 171 0.78 -12.37 14.77
C SER A 171 -0.43 -12.00 15.62
N THR A 172 -0.95 -12.93 16.40
CA THR A 172 -1.92 -12.68 17.48
C THR A 172 -1.28 -12.71 18.88
N ASN A 173 0.04 -12.96 18.95
CA ASN A 173 0.80 -12.96 20.19
C ASN A 173 1.16 -11.52 20.60
N THR A 174 0.58 -11.04 21.70
CA THR A 174 0.79 -9.68 22.20
C THR A 174 2.27 -9.35 22.43
N LYS A 175 3.03 -10.28 23.02
CA LYS A 175 4.46 -10.09 23.27
C LYS A 175 5.27 -9.92 21.99
N THR A 176 4.92 -10.65 20.94
CA THR A 176 5.51 -10.53 19.62
C THR A 176 5.17 -9.16 19.00
N LEU A 177 3.89 -8.77 19.04
CA LEU A 177 3.44 -7.49 18.49
C LEU A 177 4.11 -6.29 19.18
N GLU A 178 4.23 -6.31 20.51
CA GLU A 178 4.97 -5.31 21.28
C GLU A 178 6.45 -5.25 20.86
N ALA A 179 7.10 -6.41 20.73
CA ALA A 179 8.51 -6.49 20.37
C ALA A 179 8.83 -5.97 18.97
N ILE A 180 7.90 -6.09 18.03
CA ILE A 180 8.04 -5.55 16.67
C ILE A 180 7.47 -4.14 16.50
N GLY A 181 7.02 -3.49 17.59
CA GLY A 181 6.46 -2.14 17.56
C GLY A 181 5.16 -2.05 16.74
N ARG A 182 4.38 -3.15 16.66
CA ARG A 182 3.12 -3.16 15.94
C ARG A 182 1.93 -3.04 16.88
N GLU A 183 1.33 -1.87 16.90
CA GLU A 183 0.05 -1.66 17.56
C GLU A 183 -1.05 -2.38 16.78
N ASN A 184 -1.69 -3.37 17.39
CA ASN A 184 -2.76 -4.14 16.78
C ASN A 184 -3.81 -4.51 17.81
N ASN A 185 -5.05 -4.12 17.57
CA ASN A 185 -6.18 -4.55 18.39
C ASN A 185 -6.80 -5.81 17.75
N TRP A 186 -6.30 -6.98 18.15
CA TRP A 186 -6.74 -8.26 17.59
C TRP A 186 -8.26 -8.45 17.65
N LYS A 187 -8.89 -8.13 18.80
CA LYS A 187 -10.34 -8.29 18.93
C LYS A 187 -11.08 -7.43 17.90
N LYS A 188 -10.76 -6.14 17.82
CA LYS A 188 -11.40 -5.23 16.86
C LYS A 188 -11.10 -5.64 15.41
N LEU A 189 -9.88 -6.08 15.12
CA LEU A 189 -9.52 -6.59 13.80
C LEU A 189 -10.38 -7.81 13.43
N ALA A 190 -10.46 -8.80 14.31
CA ALA A 190 -11.23 -10.03 14.09
C ALA A 190 -12.75 -9.74 13.95
N ASP A 191 -13.30 -8.85 14.77
CA ASP A 191 -14.70 -8.43 14.69
C ASP A 191 -14.98 -7.75 13.32
N ASN A 192 -14.12 -6.82 12.90
CA ASN A 192 -14.26 -6.11 11.61
C ASN A 192 -14.09 -7.05 10.40
N VAL A 193 -13.09 -7.93 10.43
CA VAL A 193 -12.89 -8.96 9.39
C VAL A 193 -14.08 -9.90 9.32
N GLY A 194 -14.59 -10.37 10.47
CA GLY A 194 -15.77 -11.22 10.53
C GLY A 194 -17.00 -10.58 9.88
N ARG A 195 -17.20 -9.28 10.09
CA ARG A 195 -18.29 -8.51 9.48
C ARG A 195 -18.13 -8.40 7.95
N LEU A 196 -16.92 -8.10 7.47
CA LEU A 196 -16.64 -8.05 6.03
C LEU A 196 -16.85 -9.41 5.36
N LEU A 197 -16.45 -10.51 6.01
CA LEU A 197 -16.66 -11.87 5.51
C LEU A 197 -18.13 -12.28 5.46
N GLN A 198 -18.95 -11.82 6.42
CA GLN A 198 -20.40 -12.09 6.42
C GLN A 198 -21.10 -11.50 5.20
N ASN A 199 -20.68 -10.30 4.77
CA ASN A 199 -21.24 -9.65 3.58
C ASN A 199 -20.71 -10.25 2.25
N ASN A 200 -19.53 -10.86 2.28
CA ASN A 200 -18.90 -11.65 1.20
C ASN A 200 -18.80 -10.94 -0.17
N ASN A 201 -18.78 -9.62 -0.18
CA ASN A 201 -18.64 -8.80 -1.39
C ASN A 201 -17.21 -8.32 -1.67
N ILE A 202 -16.31 -8.45 -0.68
CA ILE A 202 -14.92 -8.03 -0.74
C ILE A 202 -14.01 -9.24 -0.51
N HIS A 203 -13.04 -9.45 -1.40
CA HIS A 203 -12.07 -10.52 -1.24
C HIS A 203 -11.02 -10.16 -0.19
N LEU A 204 -10.85 -10.98 0.84
CA LEU A 204 -9.95 -10.71 1.97
C LEU A 204 -8.75 -11.65 1.97
N HIS A 205 -7.55 -11.07 1.95
CA HIS A 205 -6.29 -11.74 2.26
C HIS A 205 -5.84 -11.36 3.67
N LEU A 206 -5.49 -12.34 4.48
CA LEU A 206 -4.91 -12.12 5.80
C LEU A 206 -3.48 -12.65 5.82
N ASP A 207 -2.53 -11.85 6.37
CA ASP A 207 -1.11 -12.19 6.35
C ASP A 207 -0.57 -12.44 7.73
N LEU A 208 0.26 -13.47 7.84
CA LEU A 208 1.07 -13.82 9.01
C LEU A 208 2.56 -13.80 8.65
N ILE A 209 3.40 -13.47 9.63
CA ILE A 209 4.85 -13.57 9.48
C ILE A 209 5.38 -14.63 10.44
N ALA A 210 5.97 -15.69 9.91
CA ALA A 210 6.65 -16.70 10.72
C ALA A 210 8.07 -16.25 11.11
N GLY A 211 8.49 -16.57 12.32
CA GLY A 211 9.85 -16.28 12.80
C GLY A 211 10.02 -14.89 13.42
N LEU A 212 8.94 -14.25 13.83
CA LEU A 212 8.99 -13.00 14.57
C LEU A 212 9.59 -13.20 15.99
N PRO A 213 10.17 -12.15 16.62
CA PRO A 213 10.67 -12.21 17.98
C PRO A 213 9.59 -12.70 18.97
N TYR A 214 9.99 -13.56 19.91
CA TYR A 214 9.12 -14.16 20.94
C TYR A 214 7.95 -15.01 20.41
N GLU A 215 8.02 -15.43 19.15
CA GLU A 215 7.03 -16.33 18.54
C GLU A 215 7.70 -17.63 18.12
N GLY A 216 7.68 -18.61 19.05
CA GLY A 216 8.07 -19.98 18.73
C GLY A 216 6.96 -20.72 17.96
N LEU A 217 7.20 -21.98 17.61
CA LEU A 217 6.25 -22.79 16.84
C LEU A 217 4.86 -22.85 17.50
N LYS A 218 4.81 -22.95 18.84
CA LYS A 218 3.55 -23.04 19.58
C LYS A 218 2.72 -21.75 19.46
N GLU A 219 3.37 -20.60 19.60
CA GLU A 219 2.74 -19.29 19.49
C GLU A 219 2.30 -19.04 18.05
N PHE A 220 3.13 -19.40 17.07
CA PHE A 220 2.78 -19.29 15.66
C PHE A 220 1.59 -20.17 15.27
N ILE A 221 1.54 -21.44 15.75
CA ILE A 221 0.37 -22.32 15.54
C ILE A 221 -0.90 -21.67 16.10
N LYS A 222 -0.80 -21.02 17.28
CA LYS A 222 -1.93 -20.30 17.85
C LYS A 222 -2.35 -19.13 16.93
N SER A 223 -1.41 -18.29 16.51
CA SER A 223 -1.68 -17.17 15.59
C SER A 223 -2.31 -17.67 14.29
N PHE A 224 -1.78 -18.75 13.73
CA PHE A 224 -2.34 -19.37 12.53
C PHE A 224 -3.79 -19.84 12.75
N ASN A 225 -4.05 -20.56 13.85
CA ASN A 225 -5.41 -21.04 14.14
C ASN A 225 -6.40 -19.91 14.42
N ASP A 226 -5.98 -18.86 15.11
CA ASP A 226 -6.79 -17.67 15.36
C ASP A 226 -7.22 -17.03 14.03
N VAL A 227 -6.29 -16.85 13.09
CA VAL A 227 -6.55 -16.21 11.79
C VAL A 227 -7.30 -17.14 10.83
N TYR A 228 -6.89 -18.41 10.76
CA TYR A 228 -7.58 -19.43 9.95
C TYR A 228 -9.02 -19.64 10.40
N GLY A 229 -9.28 -19.51 11.70
CA GLY A 229 -10.63 -19.59 12.28
C GLY A 229 -11.59 -18.52 11.79
N LEU A 230 -11.09 -17.38 11.31
CA LEU A 230 -11.90 -16.34 10.65
C LEU A 230 -12.37 -16.75 9.25
N ARG A 231 -11.74 -17.77 8.64
CA ARG A 231 -12.02 -18.26 7.29
C ARG A 231 -11.88 -17.19 6.19
N PRO A 232 -10.73 -16.50 6.10
CA PRO A 232 -10.49 -15.56 5.01
C PRO A 232 -10.49 -16.26 3.65
N HIS A 233 -10.64 -15.50 2.58
CA HIS A 233 -10.56 -16.04 1.22
C HIS A 233 -9.14 -16.53 0.91
N MET A 234 -8.12 -15.82 1.43
CA MET A 234 -6.71 -16.21 1.35
C MET A 234 -6.01 -15.97 2.69
N LEU A 235 -5.15 -16.91 3.09
CA LEU A 235 -4.20 -16.77 4.19
C LEU A 235 -2.79 -16.95 3.63
N GLN A 236 -1.95 -15.95 3.84
CA GLN A 236 -0.56 -15.90 3.39
C GLN A 236 0.39 -15.90 4.57
#